data_9c524d0869e6a712de719d2ef4fefa47
#
_entry.id   9c524d0869e6a712de719d2ef4fefa47
#
_cell.length_a   1.000
_cell.length_b   1.000
_cell.length_c   1.000
_cell.angle_alpha   90.00
_cell.angle_beta   90.00
_cell.angle_gamma   90.00
#
_symmetry.space_group_name_H-M   'P 1'
#
loop_
_entity.id
_entity.type
_entity.pdbx_description
1 polymer ?
#
loop_
_entity_poly.entity_id
_entity_poly.type
_entity_poly.pdbx_seq_one_letter_code
_entity_poly.pdbx_strand_id
1 'polypeptide(L)'
;MTKHENKIPIKGYATFDPLKHCVIGSAFKPDWFKHLSIYKNDKIMDPLKRIAEETEEDFETLEKILKDAGVKTYRTFLDINKLGALDNIFQPPVCPRDHFATIGETFYAIGSGAKGYIDILKSIDKKDTYYGLQWHGKYGKMQVSTAQIVRVGKDLWWDIPKIVPKEVSDTLIQRWTDEGFRVHTSHRGYHTDGCFCVVKPGCIISLHDIQNYEKEFPGWDVLYLPDRLWPDTSDFAKM
;
A
#
# COMPACT_ATOMS: atom_id res chain seq x y z
N MET A 1 11.47 33.67 -12.99
CA MET A 1 10.60 32.70 -13.68
C MET A 1 10.51 31.47 -12.79
N THR A 2 9.47 31.37 -11.97
CA THR A 2 9.19 30.18 -11.14
C THR A 2 8.85 29.04 -12.09
N LYS A 3 9.72 28.02 -12.14
CA LYS A 3 9.39 26.75 -12.78
C LYS A 3 8.12 26.22 -12.08
N HIS A 4 6.99 26.26 -12.76
CA HIS A 4 5.85 25.45 -12.40
C HIS A 4 6.31 24.01 -12.59
N GLU A 5 6.85 23.39 -11.55
CA GLU A 5 7.05 21.95 -11.53
C GLU A 5 5.68 21.32 -11.83
N ASN A 6 5.62 20.51 -12.87
CA ASN A 6 4.41 19.79 -13.24
C ASN A 6 4.01 18.90 -12.06
N LYS A 7 3.01 19.33 -11.30
CA LYS A 7 2.50 18.56 -10.15
C LYS A 7 1.90 17.25 -10.64
N ILE A 8 2.00 16.23 -9.82
CA ILE A 8 1.38 14.93 -10.09
C ILE A 8 -0.13 15.09 -9.93
N PRO A 9 -0.93 14.86 -10.98
CA PRO A 9 -2.38 14.93 -10.86
C PRO A 9 -2.90 13.74 -10.06
N ILE A 10 -3.81 14.00 -9.14
CA ILE A 10 -4.42 12.97 -8.31
C ILE A 10 -5.82 12.66 -8.82
N LYS A 11 -6.01 11.40 -9.28
CA LYS A 11 -7.30 10.89 -9.70
C LYS A 11 -7.31 9.36 -9.60
N GLY A 12 -8.04 8.82 -8.62
CA GLY A 12 -8.09 7.38 -8.41
C GLY A 12 -9.43 6.93 -7.86
N TYR A 13 -10.30 6.40 -8.73
CA TYR A 13 -11.63 5.94 -8.37
C TYR A 13 -11.77 4.42 -8.33
N ALA A 14 -11.08 3.69 -9.21
CA ALA A 14 -11.15 2.24 -9.23
C ALA A 14 -9.82 1.60 -9.60
N THR A 15 -9.65 0.34 -9.21
CA THR A 15 -8.44 -0.45 -9.51
C THR A 15 -8.36 -0.87 -10.99
N PHE A 16 -9.48 -0.84 -11.70
CA PHE A 16 -9.60 -1.18 -13.12
C PHE A 16 -9.60 0.05 -14.05
N ASP A 17 -9.49 1.25 -13.52
CA ASP A 17 -9.35 2.45 -14.34
C ASP A 17 -8.01 2.43 -15.10
N PRO A 18 -7.93 3.01 -16.32
CA PRO A 18 -6.68 3.12 -17.06
C PRO A 18 -5.60 3.80 -16.22
N LEU A 19 -4.53 3.07 -15.94
CA LEU A 19 -3.42 3.56 -15.13
C LEU A 19 -2.65 4.64 -15.91
N LYS A 20 -2.47 5.82 -15.33
CA LYS A 20 -1.73 6.95 -15.91
C LYS A 20 -0.45 7.28 -15.14
N HIS A 21 -0.51 7.15 -13.83
CA HIS A 21 0.59 7.42 -12.91
C HIS A 21 0.69 6.28 -11.90
N CYS A 22 1.90 5.80 -11.65
CA CYS A 22 2.16 4.72 -10.71
C CYS A 22 3.36 5.03 -9.83
N VAL A 23 3.22 4.83 -8.54
CA VAL A 23 4.35 4.81 -7.62
C VAL A 23 4.79 3.36 -7.45
N ILE A 24 6.04 3.10 -7.75
CA ILE A 24 6.68 1.79 -7.62
C ILE A 24 7.58 1.80 -6.39
N GLY A 25 7.56 0.72 -5.65
CA GLY A 25 8.43 0.52 -4.51
C GLY A 25 9.91 0.46 -4.88
N SER A 26 10.76 0.42 -3.88
CA SER A 26 12.19 0.17 -4.01
C SER A 26 12.63 -0.82 -2.95
N ALA A 27 13.54 -1.71 -3.31
CA ALA A 27 14.16 -2.60 -2.36
C ALA A 27 15.15 -1.86 -1.45
N PHE A 28 15.55 -2.49 -0.37
CA PHE A 28 16.72 -2.05 0.37
C PHE A 28 17.97 -2.26 -0.46
N LYS A 29 18.89 -1.31 -0.41
CA LYS A 29 20.24 -1.57 -0.93
C LYS A 29 20.94 -2.62 -0.05
N PRO A 30 21.63 -3.58 -0.64
CA PRO A 30 22.29 -4.67 0.12
C PRO A 30 23.20 -4.19 1.25
N ASP A 31 23.89 -3.08 1.05
CA ASP A 31 24.77 -2.47 2.07
C ASP A 31 24.04 -1.99 3.31
N TRP A 32 22.72 -1.76 3.22
CA TRP A 32 21.94 -1.31 4.35
C TRP A 32 21.85 -2.35 5.47
N PHE A 33 21.82 -3.63 5.12
CA PHE A 33 21.75 -4.72 6.10
C PHE A 33 22.97 -4.77 7.02
N LYS A 34 24.13 -4.22 6.60
CA LYS A 34 25.35 -4.14 7.43
C LYS A 34 25.15 -3.33 8.71
N HIS A 35 24.16 -2.43 8.73
CA HIS A 35 23.86 -1.57 9.87
C HIS A 35 22.91 -2.24 10.89
N LEU A 36 22.33 -3.38 10.56
CA LEU A 36 21.44 -4.11 11.45
C LEU A 36 22.26 -5.08 12.32
N SER A 37 22.43 -4.74 13.60
CA SER A 37 23.23 -5.53 14.55
C SER A 37 22.72 -6.97 14.74
N ILE A 38 21.43 -7.23 14.47
CA ILE A 38 20.81 -8.56 14.54
C ILE A 38 21.24 -9.48 13.39
N TYR A 39 21.82 -8.95 12.31
CA TYR A 39 22.18 -9.68 11.10
C TYR A 39 23.69 -9.82 10.92
N LYS A 40 24.43 -10.09 12.01
CA LYS A 40 25.89 -10.34 11.95
C LYS A 40 26.28 -11.71 11.38
N ASN A 41 25.29 -12.52 11.02
CA ASN A 41 25.51 -13.86 10.51
C ASN A 41 25.42 -13.87 8.97
N ASP A 42 26.53 -14.19 8.30
CA ASP A 42 26.60 -14.24 6.83
C ASP A 42 25.59 -15.21 6.22
N LYS A 43 25.26 -16.30 6.92
CA LYS A 43 24.21 -17.25 6.47
C LYS A 43 22.82 -16.61 6.37
N ILE A 44 22.59 -15.51 7.08
CA ILE A 44 21.34 -14.74 7.01
C ILE A 44 21.53 -13.55 6.07
N MET A 45 22.70 -12.92 6.10
CA MET A 45 22.96 -11.70 5.34
C MET A 45 23.01 -11.93 3.83
N ASP A 46 23.65 -13.02 3.39
CA ASP A 46 23.79 -13.29 1.97
C ASP A 46 22.45 -13.57 1.27
N PRO A 47 21.55 -14.41 1.82
CA PRO A 47 20.19 -14.53 1.29
C PRO A 47 19.42 -13.20 1.26
N LEU A 48 19.51 -12.37 2.31
CA LEU A 48 18.81 -11.08 2.35
C LEU A 48 19.31 -10.09 1.29
N LYS A 49 20.64 -10.04 1.07
CA LYS A 49 21.22 -9.22 0.00
C LYS A 49 20.70 -9.66 -1.36
N ARG A 50 20.75 -10.97 -1.62
CA ARG A 50 20.26 -11.55 -2.87
C ARG A 50 18.77 -11.24 -3.08
N ILE A 51 17.93 -11.41 -2.05
CA ILE A 51 16.51 -11.06 -2.12
C ILE A 51 16.34 -9.57 -2.45
N ALA A 52 17.12 -8.70 -1.84
CA ALA A 52 17.05 -7.26 -2.10
C ALA A 52 17.46 -6.91 -3.55
N GLU A 53 18.51 -7.56 -4.07
CA GLU A 53 18.97 -7.38 -5.45
C GLU A 53 17.92 -7.87 -6.45
N GLU A 54 17.43 -9.09 -6.29
CA GLU A 54 16.37 -9.67 -7.14
C GLU A 54 15.07 -8.83 -7.08
N THR A 55 14.69 -8.34 -5.90
CA THR A 55 13.52 -7.46 -5.75
C THR A 55 13.70 -6.14 -6.52
N GLU A 56 14.89 -5.57 -6.52
CA GLU A 56 15.14 -4.33 -7.26
C GLU A 56 15.11 -4.57 -8.78
N GLU A 57 15.67 -5.67 -9.26
CA GLU A 57 15.59 -6.10 -10.67
C GLU A 57 14.12 -6.30 -11.12
N ASP A 58 13.29 -6.89 -10.28
CA ASP A 58 11.86 -7.06 -10.52
C ASP A 58 11.15 -5.70 -10.62
N PHE A 59 11.47 -4.74 -9.74
CA PHE A 59 10.91 -3.39 -9.81
C PHE A 59 11.38 -2.63 -11.04
N GLU A 60 12.62 -2.76 -11.47
CA GLU A 60 13.13 -2.17 -12.72
C GLU A 60 12.39 -2.74 -13.93
N THR A 61 12.16 -4.05 -13.93
CA THR A 61 11.40 -4.74 -14.97
C THR A 61 9.95 -4.25 -15.02
N LEU A 62 9.29 -4.19 -13.86
CA LEU A 62 7.93 -3.65 -13.74
C LEU A 62 7.86 -2.20 -14.22
N GLU A 63 8.82 -1.38 -13.82
CA GLU A 63 8.88 0.02 -14.23
C GLU A 63 8.99 0.16 -15.76
N LYS A 64 9.83 -0.66 -16.38
CA LYS A 64 9.97 -0.70 -17.84
C LYS A 64 8.66 -1.07 -18.51
N ILE A 65 7.99 -2.14 -18.06
CA ILE A 65 6.70 -2.58 -18.60
C ILE A 65 5.65 -1.46 -18.53
N LEU A 66 5.57 -0.79 -17.39
CA LEU A 66 4.63 0.32 -17.20
C LEU A 66 4.94 1.52 -18.09
N LYS A 67 6.21 1.88 -18.24
CA LYS A 67 6.65 2.96 -19.16
C LYS A 67 6.34 2.63 -20.61
N ASP A 68 6.60 1.40 -21.04
CA ASP A 68 6.28 0.91 -22.38
C ASP A 68 4.75 0.95 -22.66
N ALA A 69 3.94 0.77 -21.61
CA ALA A 69 2.48 0.95 -21.66
C ALA A 69 2.02 2.42 -21.55
N GLY A 70 2.92 3.39 -21.53
CA GLY A 70 2.62 4.83 -21.45
C GLY A 70 2.27 5.33 -20.06
N VAL A 71 2.57 4.57 -19.00
CA VAL A 71 2.35 4.97 -17.60
C VAL A 71 3.54 5.80 -17.11
N LYS A 72 3.27 6.94 -16.48
CA LYS A 72 4.31 7.72 -15.81
C LYS A 72 4.60 7.11 -14.43
N THR A 73 5.83 6.71 -14.22
CA THR A 73 6.27 6.03 -13.00
C THR A 73 7.02 6.97 -12.06
N TYR A 74 6.95 6.69 -10.77
CA TYR A 74 7.67 7.38 -9.72
C TYR A 74 8.24 6.33 -8.77
N ARG A 75 9.56 6.41 -8.51
CA ARG A 75 10.23 5.48 -7.58
C ARG A 75 10.27 6.07 -6.19
N THR A 76 10.06 5.22 -5.21
CA THR A 76 10.33 5.55 -3.82
C THR A 76 11.84 5.59 -3.60
N PHE A 77 12.29 6.48 -2.73
CA PHE A 77 13.70 6.60 -2.42
C PHE A 77 13.90 6.74 -0.91
N LEU A 78 14.70 5.85 -0.33
CA LEU A 78 15.09 5.89 1.06
C LEU A 78 16.59 6.19 1.16
N ASP A 79 16.94 7.42 1.56
CA ASP A 79 18.32 7.78 1.85
C ASP A 79 18.68 7.34 3.27
N ILE A 80 19.37 6.22 3.37
CA ILE A 80 19.81 5.65 4.65
C ILE A 80 20.71 6.58 5.46
N ASN A 81 21.44 7.46 4.81
CA ASN A 81 22.33 8.40 5.51
C ASN A 81 21.55 9.50 6.24
N LYS A 82 20.28 9.70 5.88
CA LYS A 82 19.37 10.65 6.52
C LYS A 82 18.47 10.02 7.58
N LEU A 83 18.57 8.71 7.75
CA LEU A 83 17.80 7.99 8.75
C LEU A 83 18.59 8.03 10.06
N GLY A 84 17.99 8.58 11.12
CA GLY A 84 18.56 8.52 12.45
C GLY A 84 18.63 7.07 12.96
N ALA A 85 19.58 6.79 13.85
CA ALA A 85 19.78 5.45 14.42
C ALA A 85 18.56 4.88 15.17
N LEU A 86 17.54 5.67 15.42
CA LEU A 86 16.31 5.30 16.13
C LEU A 86 15.10 5.12 15.19
N ASP A 87 15.29 5.36 13.91
CA ASP A 87 14.21 5.13 12.96
C ASP A 87 14.08 3.62 12.73
N ASN A 88 13.00 3.05 13.26
CA ASN A 88 12.63 1.66 13.04
C ASN A 88 12.38 1.42 11.55
N ILE A 89 13.46 1.12 10.83
CA ILE A 89 13.43 0.91 9.38
C ILE A 89 13.27 -0.58 9.12
N PHE A 90 12.24 -1.17 9.73
CA PHE A 90 11.90 -2.56 9.48
C PHE A 90 11.11 -2.78 8.20
N GLN A 91 10.69 -1.69 7.55
CA GLN A 91 9.91 -1.79 6.32
C GLN A 91 10.60 -0.98 5.22
N PRO A 92 11.13 -1.67 4.20
CA PRO A 92 11.55 -1.00 2.98
C PRO A 92 10.32 -0.35 2.33
N PRO A 93 10.49 0.71 1.56
CA PRO A 93 9.42 1.29 0.76
C PRO A 93 9.04 0.39 -0.43
N VAL A 94 8.99 -0.91 -0.20
CA VAL A 94 8.67 -1.94 -1.20
C VAL A 94 7.20 -1.87 -1.59
N CYS A 95 6.33 -1.67 -0.60
CA CYS A 95 4.89 -1.67 -0.80
C CYS A 95 4.29 -0.28 -0.54
N PRO A 96 4.28 0.61 -1.55
CA PRO A 96 3.69 1.96 -1.40
C PRO A 96 2.24 1.92 -0.94
N ARG A 97 1.52 0.88 -1.34
CA ARG A 97 0.11 0.67 -1.05
C ARG A 97 -0.21 0.57 0.45
N ASP A 98 0.75 0.15 1.27
CA ASP A 98 0.59 0.10 2.73
C ASP A 98 0.61 1.48 3.39
N HIS A 99 1.19 2.46 2.72
CA HIS A 99 1.51 3.76 3.30
C HIS A 99 0.66 4.89 2.77
N PHE A 100 0.16 4.77 1.55
CA PHE A 100 -0.71 5.79 0.96
C PHE A 100 -1.66 5.20 -0.09
N ALA A 101 -2.74 5.94 -0.33
CA ALA A 101 -3.70 5.62 -1.38
C ALA A 101 -4.17 6.91 -2.06
N THR A 102 -4.52 6.79 -3.32
CA THR A 102 -5.29 7.81 -4.01
C THR A 102 -6.77 7.43 -3.93
N ILE A 103 -7.61 8.31 -3.39
CA ILE A 103 -9.05 8.10 -3.28
C ILE A 103 -9.72 9.33 -3.87
N GLY A 104 -10.43 9.17 -5.00
CA GLY A 104 -10.95 10.31 -5.74
C GLY A 104 -9.84 11.26 -6.19
N GLU A 105 -9.95 12.51 -5.81
CA GLU A 105 -8.98 13.57 -6.13
C GLU A 105 -8.04 13.86 -4.95
N THR A 106 -8.04 13.03 -3.92
CA THR A 106 -7.20 13.20 -2.74
C THR A 106 -6.15 12.10 -2.62
N PHE A 107 -4.92 12.51 -2.35
CA PHE A 107 -3.80 11.64 -1.98
C PHE A 107 -3.77 11.48 -0.47
N TYR A 108 -4.06 10.28 0.01
CA TYR A 108 -4.09 9.94 1.43
C TYR A 108 -2.73 9.39 1.86
N ALA A 109 -1.94 10.23 2.52
CA ALA A 109 -0.66 9.86 3.15
C ALA A 109 -0.91 9.49 4.63
N ILE A 110 -1.62 8.40 4.86
CA ILE A 110 -2.10 7.98 6.19
C ILE A 110 -1.33 6.84 6.82
N GLY A 111 -0.42 6.22 6.09
CA GLY A 111 0.46 5.16 6.60
C GLY A 111 1.76 5.67 7.23
N SER A 112 2.45 4.79 7.96
CA SER A 112 3.63 5.13 8.77
C SER A 112 4.93 5.36 7.97
N GLY A 113 4.96 4.99 6.71
CA GLY A 113 6.19 4.91 5.89
C GLY A 113 6.55 6.17 5.10
N ALA A 114 6.09 7.36 5.52
CA ALA A 114 6.21 8.59 4.72
C ALA A 114 7.66 9.00 4.33
N LYS A 115 8.68 8.51 5.01
CA LYS A 115 10.08 8.92 4.78
C LYS A 115 10.60 8.57 3.39
N GLY A 116 10.28 7.38 2.88
CA GLY A 116 10.67 6.95 1.53
C GLY A 116 9.93 7.65 0.39
N TYR A 117 8.93 8.47 0.70
CA TYR A 117 8.02 9.09 -0.27
C TYR A 117 8.06 10.62 -0.28
N ILE A 118 8.99 11.22 0.45
CA ILE A 118 9.05 12.68 0.63
C ILE A 118 9.08 13.44 -0.70
N ASP A 119 9.84 12.96 -1.66
CA ASP A 119 9.97 13.66 -2.94
C ASP A 119 8.71 13.49 -3.81
N ILE A 120 8.03 12.35 -3.70
CA ILE A 120 6.71 12.14 -4.31
C ILE A 120 5.69 13.09 -3.67
N LEU A 121 5.65 13.15 -2.34
CA LEU A 121 4.75 14.07 -1.61
C LEU A 121 4.96 15.53 -1.98
N LYS A 122 6.22 15.97 -2.15
CA LYS A 122 6.53 17.34 -2.61
C LYS A 122 6.03 17.61 -4.03
N SER A 123 5.93 16.57 -4.85
CA SER A 123 5.47 16.67 -6.23
C SER A 123 3.93 16.63 -6.36
N ILE A 124 3.20 16.45 -5.26
CA ILE A 124 1.73 16.53 -5.20
C ILE A 124 1.34 17.90 -4.65
N ASP A 125 0.23 18.44 -5.09
CA ASP A 125 -0.28 19.71 -4.54
C ASP A 125 -0.75 19.48 -3.09
N LYS A 126 -0.41 20.40 -2.19
CA LYS A 126 -0.80 20.28 -0.77
C LYS A 126 -2.32 20.24 -0.57
N LYS A 127 -3.07 20.93 -1.42
CA LYS A 127 -4.55 20.92 -1.37
C LYS A 127 -5.13 19.55 -1.68
N ASP A 128 -4.41 18.75 -2.48
CA ASP A 128 -4.82 17.41 -2.92
C ASP A 128 -4.24 16.32 -2.00
N THR A 129 -3.59 16.70 -0.88
CA THR A 129 -2.98 15.76 0.06
C THR A 129 -3.66 15.82 1.43
N TYR A 130 -4.04 14.65 1.93
CA TYR A 130 -4.53 14.47 3.29
C TYR A 130 -3.52 13.67 4.12
N TYR A 131 -3.02 14.28 5.18
CA TYR A 131 -2.18 13.64 6.18
C TYR A 131 -3.06 13.10 7.30
N GLY A 132 -3.15 11.79 7.40
CA GLY A 132 -4.09 11.12 8.27
C GLY A 132 -3.88 11.35 9.77
N LEU A 133 -4.91 11.01 10.51
CA LEU A 133 -4.90 11.04 11.96
C LEU A 133 -3.91 9.99 12.51
N GLN A 134 -3.18 10.39 13.53
CA GLN A 134 -2.27 9.54 14.27
C GLN A 134 -2.80 9.35 15.68
N TRP A 135 -2.66 8.16 16.24
CA TRP A 135 -3.01 7.89 17.64
C TRP A 135 -1.90 7.12 18.33
N HIS A 136 -1.89 7.16 19.67
CA HIS A 136 -0.97 6.37 20.47
C HIS A 136 -1.64 5.04 20.83
N GLY A 137 -1.13 3.95 20.30
CA GLY A 137 -1.54 2.60 20.60
C GLY A 137 -0.52 1.85 21.45
N LYS A 138 -0.76 0.57 21.69
CA LYS A 138 0.14 -0.32 22.46
C LYS A 138 1.58 -0.34 21.93
N TYR A 139 1.76 -0.12 20.65
CA TYR A 139 3.06 -0.18 19.98
C TYR A 139 3.61 1.21 19.62
N GLY A 140 3.15 2.27 20.28
CA GLY A 140 3.55 3.64 20.01
C GLY A 140 2.62 4.38 19.06
N LYS A 141 3.20 5.25 18.23
CA LYS A 141 2.45 6.07 17.28
C LYS A 141 1.96 5.22 16.11
N MET A 142 0.67 5.19 15.91
CA MET A 142 0.00 4.37 14.91
C MET A 142 -0.75 5.21 13.89
N GLN A 143 -0.97 4.62 12.71
CA GLN A 143 -1.72 5.22 11.60
C GLN A 143 -2.53 4.11 10.90
N VAL A 144 -3.49 4.52 10.07
CA VAL A 144 -4.28 3.59 9.25
C VAL A 144 -3.39 3.04 8.13
N SER A 145 -3.46 1.73 7.89
CA SER A 145 -2.88 1.11 6.69
C SER A 145 -3.82 1.28 5.51
N THR A 146 -3.32 1.79 4.40
CA THR A 146 -4.11 1.97 3.19
C THR A 146 -4.36 0.67 2.43
N ALA A 147 -3.63 -0.39 2.73
CA ALA A 147 -3.88 -1.75 2.23
C ALA A 147 -5.26 -2.30 2.64
N GLN A 148 -5.86 -1.74 3.67
CA GLN A 148 -7.19 -2.10 4.15
C GLN A 148 -8.34 -1.45 3.38
N ILE A 149 -8.03 -0.63 2.37
CA ILE A 149 -9.03 0.16 1.62
C ILE A 149 -9.01 -0.24 0.16
N VAL A 150 -10.14 -0.66 -0.38
CA VAL A 150 -10.32 -0.94 -1.81
C VAL A 150 -11.33 0.03 -2.42
N ARG A 151 -11.03 0.52 -3.60
CA ARG A 151 -11.84 1.50 -4.35
C ARG A 151 -12.57 0.82 -5.49
N VAL A 152 -13.86 1.10 -5.60
CA VAL A 152 -14.72 0.60 -6.68
C VAL A 152 -15.64 1.74 -7.16
N GLY A 153 -15.09 2.63 -7.97
CA GLY A 153 -15.81 3.83 -8.40
C GLY A 153 -16.10 4.78 -7.24
N LYS A 154 -17.34 4.94 -6.90
CA LYS A 154 -17.81 5.73 -5.74
C LYS A 154 -18.01 4.90 -4.48
N ASP A 155 -17.66 3.62 -4.49
CA ASP A 155 -17.71 2.76 -3.33
C ASP A 155 -16.30 2.54 -2.78
N LEU A 156 -16.16 2.62 -1.46
CA LEU A 156 -14.95 2.30 -0.71
C LEU A 156 -15.24 1.15 0.24
N TRP A 157 -14.44 0.09 0.18
CA TRP A 157 -14.44 -0.98 1.17
C TRP A 157 -13.26 -0.78 2.10
N TRP A 158 -13.55 -0.68 3.38
CA TRP A 158 -12.53 -0.55 4.42
C TRP A 158 -12.71 -1.62 5.48
N ASP A 159 -11.73 -2.50 5.60
CA ASP A 159 -11.64 -3.42 6.71
C ASP A 159 -10.97 -2.71 7.89
N ILE A 160 -11.77 -2.34 8.89
CA ILE A 160 -11.32 -1.53 10.03
C ILE A 160 -10.69 -2.46 11.07
N PRO A 161 -9.37 -2.39 11.32
CA PRO A 161 -8.74 -3.17 12.38
C PRO A 161 -9.28 -2.77 13.74
N LYS A 162 -9.40 -3.75 14.64
CA LYS A 162 -9.83 -3.52 16.04
C LYS A 162 -8.97 -2.51 16.80
N ILE A 163 -7.74 -2.27 16.32
CA ILE A 163 -6.78 -1.35 16.94
C ILE A 163 -7.05 0.12 16.56
N VAL A 164 -7.84 0.37 15.52
CA VAL A 164 -8.19 1.73 15.09
C VAL A 164 -9.25 2.28 16.03
N PRO A 165 -8.98 3.41 16.71
CA PRO A 165 -9.98 4.05 17.55
C PRO A 165 -11.22 4.46 16.76
N LYS A 166 -12.39 4.35 17.40
CA LYS A 166 -13.66 4.64 16.74
C LYS A 166 -13.72 6.08 16.21
N GLU A 167 -13.22 7.04 16.95
CA GLU A 167 -13.15 8.44 16.54
C GLU A 167 -12.30 8.66 15.27
N VAL A 168 -11.25 7.86 15.08
CA VAL A 168 -10.41 7.91 13.87
C VAL A 168 -11.17 7.34 12.69
N SER A 169 -11.82 6.20 12.87
CA SER A 169 -12.62 5.58 11.80
C SER A 169 -13.82 6.44 11.42
N ASP A 170 -14.55 6.95 12.40
CA ASP A 170 -15.70 7.83 12.13
C ASP A 170 -15.29 9.09 11.36
N THR A 171 -14.15 9.70 11.72
CA THR A 171 -13.63 10.89 11.03
C THR A 171 -13.30 10.60 9.56
N LEU A 172 -12.66 9.46 9.25
CA LEU A 172 -12.33 9.09 7.87
C LEU A 172 -13.57 8.72 7.07
N ILE A 173 -14.51 7.98 7.68
CA ILE A 173 -15.79 7.62 7.03
C ILE A 173 -16.57 8.88 6.68
N GLN A 174 -16.68 9.83 7.64
CA GLN A 174 -17.38 11.07 7.39
C GLN A 174 -16.72 11.87 6.27
N ARG A 175 -15.40 11.99 6.29
CA ARG A 175 -14.65 12.67 5.25
C ARG A 175 -14.91 12.08 3.87
N TRP A 176 -14.81 10.76 3.72
CA TRP A 176 -15.07 10.10 2.43
C TRP A 176 -16.52 10.23 1.98
N THR A 177 -17.45 10.22 2.94
CA THR A 177 -18.88 10.48 2.67
C THR A 177 -19.10 11.91 2.14
N ASP A 178 -18.45 12.89 2.75
CA ASP A 178 -18.49 14.29 2.31
C ASP A 178 -17.86 14.48 0.93
N GLU A 179 -16.85 13.68 0.58
CA GLU A 179 -16.24 13.61 -0.76
C GLU A 179 -17.12 12.84 -1.78
N GLY A 180 -18.28 12.36 -1.36
CA GLY A 180 -19.29 11.70 -2.20
C GLY A 180 -19.04 10.20 -2.42
N PHE A 181 -18.32 9.54 -1.54
CA PHE A 181 -18.16 8.08 -1.53
C PHE A 181 -19.21 7.39 -0.66
N ARG A 182 -19.60 6.19 -1.06
CA ARG A 182 -20.32 5.23 -0.21
C ARG A 182 -19.29 4.35 0.48
N VAL A 183 -19.22 4.42 1.80
CA VAL A 183 -18.21 3.68 2.58
C VAL A 183 -18.85 2.43 3.15
N HIS A 184 -18.30 1.27 2.77
CA HIS A 184 -18.63 -0.03 3.28
C HIS A 184 -17.54 -0.47 4.26
N THR A 185 -17.93 -0.95 5.42
CA THR A 185 -16.97 -1.33 6.47
C THR A 185 -17.10 -2.81 6.84
N SER A 186 -15.98 -3.42 7.16
CA SER A 186 -15.88 -4.74 7.75
C SER A 186 -14.87 -4.75 8.90
N HIS A 187 -14.85 -5.81 9.68
CA HIS A 187 -13.93 -6.01 10.81
C HIS A 187 -13.34 -7.42 10.77
N ARG A 188 -12.95 -7.87 9.59
CA ARG A 188 -12.39 -9.21 9.37
C ARG A 188 -10.95 -9.33 9.85
N GLY A 189 -10.24 -8.20 9.91
CA GLY A 189 -8.86 -8.13 10.38
C GLY A 189 -7.82 -8.46 9.31
N TYR A 190 -8.20 -8.39 8.03
CA TYR A 190 -7.33 -8.63 6.89
C TYR A 190 -6.96 -7.34 6.18
N HIS A 191 -5.84 -7.36 5.45
CA HIS A 191 -5.59 -6.38 4.40
C HIS A 191 -6.58 -6.64 3.26
N THR A 192 -7.47 -5.69 2.98
CA THR A 192 -8.54 -5.88 2.00
C THR A 192 -8.00 -6.15 0.60
N ASP A 193 -6.89 -5.52 0.23
CA ASP A 193 -6.21 -5.73 -1.05
C ASP A 193 -5.57 -7.12 -1.20
N GLY A 194 -5.31 -7.80 -0.09
CA GLY A 194 -4.88 -9.19 -0.05
C GLY A 194 -6.02 -10.20 -0.07
N CYS A 195 -7.27 -9.75 0.07
CA CYS A 195 -8.43 -10.62 0.15
C CYS A 195 -9.15 -10.74 -1.19
N PHE A 196 -9.37 -9.63 -1.85
CA PHE A 196 -10.02 -9.60 -3.16
C PHE A 196 -9.49 -8.48 -4.05
N CYS A 197 -9.61 -8.69 -5.35
CA CYS A 197 -9.28 -7.71 -6.37
C CYS A 197 -10.50 -7.46 -7.26
N VAL A 198 -10.87 -6.20 -7.43
CA VAL A 198 -11.89 -5.81 -8.39
C VAL A 198 -11.24 -5.66 -9.76
N VAL A 199 -11.60 -6.54 -10.71
CA VAL A 199 -10.99 -6.56 -12.04
C VAL A 199 -11.77 -5.75 -13.07
N LYS A 200 -13.07 -5.65 -12.89
CA LYS A 200 -13.99 -4.81 -13.67
C LYS A 200 -15.29 -4.61 -12.88
N PRO A 201 -16.16 -3.67 -13.27
CA PRO A 201 -17.50 -3.60 -12.69
C PRO A 201 -18.23 -4.95 -12.80
N GLY A 202 -18.84 -5.39 -11.71
CA GLY A 202 -19.57 -6.65 -11.64
C GLY A 202 -18.71 -7.91 -11.47
N CYS A 203 -17.38 -7.80 -11.30
CA CYS A 203 -16.51 -8.98 -11.14
C CYS A 203 -15.36 -8.73 -10.18
N ILE A 204 -15.20 -9.63 -9.22
CA ILE A 204 -14.06 -9.70 -8.30
C ILE A 204 -13.35 -11.05 -8.41
N ILE A 205 -12.06 -11.03 -8.13
CA ILE A 205 -11.26 -12.24 -7.89
C ILE A 205 -10.97 -12.29 -6.39
N SER A 206 -11.15 -13.45 -5.77
CA SER A 206 -10.94 -13.63 -4.34
C SER A 206 -10.26 -14.93 -4.01
N LEU A 207 -9.77 -15.02 -2.78
CA LEU A 207 -9.32 -16.28 -2.19
C LEU A 207 -10.53 -17.16 -1.86
N HIS A 208 -10.39 -18.47 -2.04
CA HIS A 208 -11.46 -19.43 -1.75
C HIS A 208 -11.88 -19.44 -0.27
N ASP A 209 -10.96 -19.12 0.63
CA ASP A 209 -11.21 -19.06 2.08
C ASP A 209 -12.08 -17.87 2.51
N ILE A 210 -12.23 -16.87 1.63
CA ILE A 210 -13.00 -15.66 1.90
C ILE A 210 -14.27 -15.72 1.09
N GLN A 211 -15.39 -15.98 1.76
CA GLN A 211 -16.70 -16.14 1.14
C GLN A 211 -17.70 -15.10 1.66
N ASN A 212 -18.93 -15.16 1.16
CA ASN A 212 -20.05 -14.29 1.54
C ASN A 212 -19.95 -12.86 1.01
N TYR A 213 -19.53 -12.71 -0.24
CA TYR A 213 -19.52 -11.40 -0.92
C TYR A 213 -20.89 -10.93 -1.39
N GLU A 214 -21.92 -11.78 -1.38
CA GLU A 214 -23.26 -11.44 -1.88
C GLU A 214 -23.89 -10.23 -1.19
N LYS A 215 -23.59 -10.06 0.09
CA LYS A 215 -24.06 -8.92 0.86
C LYS A 215 -23.35 -7.62 0.49
N GLU A 216 -22.05 -7.70 0.20
CA GLU A 216 -21.19 -6.54 -0.08
C GLU A 216 -21.19 -6.20 -1.56
N PHE A 217 -21.34 -7.21 -2.43
CA PHE A 217 -21.36 -7.11 -3.88
C PHE A 217 -22.55 -7.87 -4.47
N PRO A 218 -23.80 -7.43 -4.21
CA PRO A 218 -24.99 -8.15 -4.66
C PRO A 218 -25.02 -8.22 -6.19
N GLY A 219 -25.14 -9.44 -6.71
CA GLY A 219 -25.22 -9.71 -8.16
C GLY A 219 -23.88 -9.60 -8.91
N TRP A 220 -22.75 -9.57 -8.19
CA TRP A 220 -21.44 -9.61 -8.83
C TRP A 220 -20.92 -11.05 -8.98
N ASP A 221 -20.18 -11.28 -10.06
CA ASP A 221 -19.43 -12.52 -10.25
C ASP A 221 -18.22 -12.54 -9.31
N VAL A 222 -18.04 -13.67 -8.61
CA VAL A 222 -16.87 -13.94 -7.78
C VAL A 222 -16.07 -15.08 -8.40
N LEU A 223 -14.89 -14.77 -8.88
CA LEU A 223 -13.94 -15.76 -9.37
C LEU A 223 -13.01 -16.15 -8.22
N TYR A 224 -13.18 -17.33 -7.70
CA TYR A 224 -12.31 -17.83 -6.65
C TYR A 224 -11.01 -18.39 -7.25
N LEU A 225 -9.89 -17.98 -6.69
CA LEU A 225 -8.60 -18.60 -6.97
C LEU A 225 -8.64 -20.05 -6.45
N PRO A 226 -8.01 -21.00 -7.16
CA PRO A 226 -7.92 -22.38 -6.68
C PRO A 226 -7.24 -22.44 -5.32
N ASP A 227 -7.57 -23.45 -4.55
CA ASP A 227 -6.94 -23.69 -3.24
C ASP A 227 -5.42 -23.64 -3.36
N ARG A 228 -4.82 -23.04 -2.36
CA ARG A 228 -3.36 -22.87 -2.34
C ARG A 228 -2.69 -24.25 -2.37
N LEU A 229 -1.96 -24.52 -3.42
CA LEU A 229 -0.97 -25.61 -3.44
C LEU A 229 0.31 -25.17 -2.70
N TRP A 230 0.16 -24.57 -1.51
CA TRP A 230 1.32 -24.27 -0.69
C TRP A 230 1.74 -25.57 -0.02
N PRO A 231 3.00 -25.97 -0.11
CA PRO A 231 3.56 -26.92 0.84
C PRO A 231 3.32 -26.36 2.24
N ASP A 232 2.96 -27.25 3.15
CA ASP A 232 2.56 -26.95 4.52
C ASP A 232 3.39 -25.80 5.10
N THR A 233 2.73 -24.67 5.44
CA THR A 233 3.38 -23.44 5.94
C THR A 233 4.15 -23.65 7.25
N SER A 234 4.03 -24.85 7.86
CA SER A 234 4.84 -25.26 9.01
C SER A 234 6.34 -25.18 8.74
N ASP A 235 6.79 -25.29 7.49
CA ASP A 235 8.20 -25.22 7.12
C ASP A 235 8.71 -23.78 6.97
N PHE A 236 7.85 -22.82 6.61
CA PHE A 236 8.20 -21.40 6.61
C PHE A 236 8.33 -20.80 8.02
N ALA A 237 7.59 -21.33 8.98
CA ALA A 237 7.69 -20.91 10.38
C ALA A 237 8.92 -21.48 11.10
N LYS A 238 9.66 -22.38 10.45
CA LYS A 238 10.89 -23.01 10.98
C LYS A 238 12.18 -22.42 10.37
N MET A 239 12.07 -21.54 9.38
CA MET A 239 13.18 -20.73 8.86
C MET A 239 13.32 -19.43 9.65
#